data_6518567a53ac49454d16ce10e516a9e2
#
_entry.id   6518567a53ac49454d16ce10e516a9e2
#
_cell.length_a   1.000
_cell.length_b   1.000
_cell.length_c   1.000
_cell.angle_alpha   90.00
_cell.angle_beta   90.00
_cell.angle_gamma   90.00
#
_symmetry.space_group_name_H-M   'P 1'
#
loop_
_entity.id
_entity.type
_entity.pdbx_description
1 polymer ?
#
loop_
_entity_poly.entity_id
_entity_poly.type
_entity_poly.pdbx_seq_one_letter_code
_entity_poly.pdbx_strand_id
1 'polypeptide(L)'
;MATCLEMIPRIHLHRRRGYGRLVGFLTMAGALCLGAARAGPPAAAPANAATDCLASGDGYFRARVGGAIEAKIDWPNSGTICQGESKSEPPGVRLSFQRAAGGTPNLLFVFGLTGVRQGQPARAAGANLTVIVQGTEHIYGTRGDSRCSVDSLTQRRLGASNSYRVEARGFCTQPAHAVRGNGIVLVSTFEFAGVVDYESEPAEK
;
A
#
# COMPACT_ATOMS: atom_id res chain seq x y z
N MET A 1 -22.23 38.37 -26.53
CA MET A 1 -21.12 39.33 -26.70
C MET A 1 -19.99 38.97 -25.76
N ALA A 2 -18.80 38.92 -26.31
CA ALA A 2 -17.46 38.71 -25.75
C ALA A 2 -16.99 37.26 -25.62
N THR A 3 -16.37 36.84 -26.64
CA THR A 3 -15.18 36.06 -26.97
C THR A 3 -13.96 36.36 -26.14
N CYS A 4 -13.21 35.33 -25.76
CA CYS A 4 -11.73 35.32 -25.56
C CYS A 4 -11.31 33.88 -25.25
N LEU A 5 -10.52 33.27 -25.91
CA LEU A 5 -9.26 33.32 -26.66
C LEU A 5 -8.37 32.20 -26.12
N GLU A 6 -8.07 31.28 -27.02
CA GLU A 6 -7.10 30.20 -26.88
C GLU A 6 -5.70 30.71 -26.52
N MET A 7 -4.98 29.96 -25.70
CA MET A 7 -3.53 30.10 -25.58
C MET A 7 -2.86 28.73 -25.59
N ILE A 8 -2.34 28.35 -26.76
CA ILE A 8 -1.51 27.16 -26.99
C ILE A 8 -0.04 27.57 -26.81
N PRO A 9 0.78 26.93 -25.99
CA PRO A 9 2.21 27.17 -26.03
C PRO A 9 2.89 26.29 -27.10
N ARG A 10 3.66 26.96 -27.95
CA ARG A 10 4.50 26.40 -28.99
C ARG A 10 5.65 25.58 -28.45
N ILE A 11 5.78 24.36 -28.95
CA ILE A 11 6.95 23.51 -28.76
C ILE A 11 8.02 23.92 -29.76
N HIS A 12 9.18 24.39 -29.27
CA HIS A 12 10.37 24.65 -30.08
C HIS A 12 11.16 23.36 -30.31
N LEU A 13 11.17 22.91 -31.56
CA LEU A 13 12.09 21.87 -32.04
C LEU A 13 13.47 22.49 -32.29
N HIS A 14 14.46 22.13 -31.49
CA HIS A 14 15.87 22.41 -31.82
C HIS A 14 16.45 21.29 -32.67
N ARG A 15 16.56 21.58 -33.96
CA ARG A 15 17.28 20.82 -34.98
C ARG A 15 18.75 21.18 -34.91
N ARG A 16 19.64 20.30 -34.45
CA ARG A 16 21.08 20.43 -34.66
C ARG A 16 21.54 19.52 -35.79
N ARG A 17 21.93 20.14 -36.90
CA ARG A 17 22.80 19.62 -37.96
C ARG A 17 24.25 19.73 -37.48
N GLY A 18 25.04 18.70 -37.69
CA GLY A 18 26.48 18.71 -37.52
C GLY A 18 27.11 17.68 -38.43
N TYR A 19 27.74 18.20 -39.47
CA TYR A 19 28.56 17.59 -40.50
C TYR A 19 29.88 17.05 -39.95
N GLY A 20 30.47 16.03 -40.65
CA GLY A 20 31.92 15.87 -40.65
C GLY A 20 32.40 14.44 -40.88
N ARG A 21 32.63 14.10 -42.16
CA ARG A 21 33.83 13.54 -42.81
C ARG A 21 34.57 12.38 -42.13
N LEU A 22 34.54 11.22 -42.78
CA LEU A 22 35.48 10.69 -43.84
C LEU A 22 36.75 10.00 -43.31
N VAL A 23 36.91 8.71 -43.75
CA VAL A 23 38.14 7.99 -44.19
C VAL A 23 38.93 7.25 -43.11
N GLY A 24 39.05 5.95 -43.33
CA GLY A 24 40.06 5.09 -42.70
C GLY A 24 39.79 3.61 -42.91
N PHE A 25 40.07 3.10 -44.12
CA PHE A 25 40.21 1.66 -44.39
C PHE A 25 41.42 1.13 -43.61
N LEU A 26 41.23 0.15 -42.76
CA LEU A 26 42.28 -0.77 -42.35
C LEU A 26 41.70 -2.18 -42.22
N THR A 27 41.98 -2.97 -43.19
CA THR A 27 41.78 -4.45 -43.18
C THR A 27 42.74 -5.06 -42.18
N MET A 28 42.27 -5.68 -41.13
CA MET A 28 43.02 -6.67 -40.36
C MET A 28 42.20 -7.94 -40.23
N ALA A 29 42.70 -8.98 -40.91
CA ALA A 29 42.26 -10.34 -40.73
C ALA A 29 42.62 -10.79 -39.32
N GLY A 30 41.64 -11.11 -38.51
CA GLY A 30 41.80 -11.63 -37.16
C GLY A 30 40.89 -12.84 -36.94
N ALA A 31 41.50 -13.94 -36.60
CA ALA A 31 40.99 -15.28 -36.47
C ALA A 31 39.64 -15.40 -35.75
N LEU A 32 38.68 -16.10 -36.35
CA LEU A 32 37.45 -16.56 -35.68
C LEU A 32 37.78 -17.62 -34.61
N CYS A 33 37.82 -17.25 -33.37
CA CYS A 33 37.61 -18.16 -32.27
C CYS A 33 36.10 -18.28 -32.01
N LEU A 34 35.47 -19.32 -32.57
CA LEU A 34 34.10 -19.72 -32.16
C LEU A 34 34.15 -20.25 -30.73
N GLY A 35 34.07 -19.38 -29.77
CA GLY A 35 33.76 -19.72 -28.40
C GLY A 35 32.25 -20.01 -28.29
N ALA A 36 31.86 -21.26 -28.26
CA ALA A 36 30.50 -21.68 -27.95
C ALA A 36 30.21 -21.28 -26.51
N ALA A 37 29.56 -20.09 -26.33
CA ALA A 37 28.97 -19.69 -25.06
C ALA A 37 27.83 -20.69 -24.75
N ARG A 38 28.10 -21.63 -23.83
CA ARG A 38 27.04 -22.43 -23.22
C ARG A 38 26.15 -21.45 -22.45
N ALA A 39 24.97 -21.18 -23.00
CA ALA A 39 23.90 -20.57 -22.24
C ALA A 39 23.56 -21.50 -21.07
N GLY A 40 23.96 -21.14 -19.87
CA GLY A 40 23.48 -21.79 -18.66
C GLY A 40 21.96 -21.74 -18.62
N PRO A 41 21.30 -22.73 -18.00
CA PRO A 41 19.85 -22.68 -17.86
C PRO A 41 19.46 -21.37 -17.15
N PRO A 42 18.37 -20.74 -17.58
CA PRO A 42 17.89 -19.52 -16.92
C PRO A 42 17.70 -19.83 -15.44
N ALA A 43 18.32 -19.03 -14.58
CA ALA A 43 18.13 -19.12 -13.14
C ALA A 43 16.62 -19.07 -12.90
N ALA A 44 16.06 -20.12 -12.31
CA ALA A 44 14.67 -20.14 -11.91
C ALA A 44 14.43 -18.91 -11.04
N ALA A 45 13.48 -18.07 -11.43
CA ALA A 45 13.04 -16.96 -10.61
C ALA A 45 12.69 -17.51 -9.23
N PRO A 46 13.06 -16.85 -8.14
CA PRO A 46 12.75 -17.33 -6.80
C PRO A 46 11.25 -17.54 -6.71
N ALA A 47 10.87 -18.81 -6.54
CA ALA A 47 9.48 -19.18 -6.30
C ALA A 47 9.01 -18.45 -5.05
N ASN A 48 8.04 -17.56 -5.24
CA ASN A 48 7.15 -17.00 -4.21
C ASN A 48 7.85 -16.73 -2.87
N ALA A 49 8.43 -15.55 -2.72
CA ALA A 49 8.61 -15.00 -1.39
C ALA A 49 7.22 -15.03 -0.74
N ALA A 50 7.04 -15.85 0.30
CA ALA A 50 5.81 -15.87 1.09
C ALA A 50 5.60 -14.41 1.53
N THR A 51 4.50 -13.83 1.09
CA THR A 51 4.21 -12.43 1.40
C THR A 51 3.69 -12.42 2.84
N ASP A 52 4.56 -12.11 3.77
CA ASP A 52 4.24 -12.02 5.19
C ASP A 52 3.98 -10.57 5.57
N CYS A 53 3.03 -10.35 6.47
CA CYS A 53 2.68 -9.02 6.96
C CYS A 53 3.87 -8.39 7.74
N LEU A 54 4.48 -9.15 8.63
CA LEU A 54 5.65 -8.75 9.41
C LEU A 54 6.78 -9.77 9.26
N ALA A 55 8.01 -9.31 9.06
CA ALA A 55 9.18 -10.17 9.01
C ALA A 55 9.41 -10.98 10.30
N SER A 56 8.91 -10.50 11.43
CA SER A 56 8.94 -11.19 12.74
C SER A 56 7.95 -12.36 12.84
N GLY A 57 7.05 -12.53 11.88
CA GLY A 57 6.09 -13.62 11.86
C GLY A 57 4.86 -13.43 12.73
N ASP A 58 4.74 -12.32 13.45
CA ASP A 58 3.69 -12.04 14.44
C ASP A 58 2.65 -10.99 13.98
N GLY A 59 2.55 -10.79 12.66
CA GLY A 59 1.49 -10.00 12.05
C GLY A 59 0.17 -10.76 11.99
N TYR A 60 -0.94 -10.07 11.97
CA TYR A 60 -2.26 -10.66 11.79
C TYR A 60 -3.33 -9.61 11.53
N PHE A 61 -4.47 -10.06 11.00
CA PHE A 61 -5.70 -9.27 10.95
C PHE A 61 -6.91 -10.14 11.26
N ARG A 62 -7.71 -9.72 12.23
CA ARG A 62 -8.95 -10.38 12.64
C ARG A 62 -10.08 -9.38 12.64
N ALA A 63 -11.26 -9.79 12.15
CA ALA A 63 -12.45 -8.95 12.17
C ALA A 63 -13.74 -9.77 12.11
N ARG A 64 -14.82 -9.18 12.60
CA ARG A 64 -16.18 -9.66 12.36
C ARG A 64 -16.90 -8.67 11.45
N VAL A 65 -17.32 -9.16 10.30
CA VAL A 65 -17.95 -8.38 9.25
C VAL A 65 -19.37 -8.89 9.05
N GLY A 66 -20.33 -7.97 8.99
CA GLY A 66 -21.75 -8.29 8.75
C GLY A 66 -22.39 -7.30 7.79
N GLY A 67 -23.55 -7.65 7.26
CA GLY A 67 -24.30 -6.85 6.30
C GLY A 67 -24.18 -7.36 4.86
N ALA A 68 -23.87 -6.48 3.90
CA ALA A 68 -23.70 -6.87 2.49
C ALA A 68 -22.54 -7.87 2.29
N ILE A 69 -21.66 -7.97 3.25
CA ILE A 69 -20.58 -8.96 3.33
C ILE A 69 -20.69 -9.60 4.70
N GLU A 70 -20.79 -10.92 4.75
CA GLU A 70 -20.72 -11.67 6.00
C GLU A 70 -19.44 -12.49 6.03
N ALA A 71 -18.56 -12.19 6.99
CA ALA A 71 -17.28 -12.87 7.12
C ALA A 71 -16.74 -12.82 8.56
N LYS A 72 -16.15 -13.92 8.99
CA LYS A 72 -15.26 -13.97 10.14
C LYS A 72 -13.83 -14.01 9.59
N ILE A 73 -13.13 -12.93 9.71
CA ILE A 73 -11.75 -12.79 9.25
C ILE A 73 -10.81 -13.28 10.34
N ASP A 74 -9.87 -14.13 9.98
CA ASP A 74 -8.74 -14.56 10.79
C ASP A 74 -7.55 -14.82 9.84
N TRP A 75 -6.82 -13.76 9.56
CA TRP A 75 -5.68 -13.79 8.66
C TRP A 75 -4.39 -13.79 9.46
N PRO A 76 -3.64 -14.91 9.45
CA PRO A 76 -2.35 -14.99 10.11
C PRO A 76 -1.30 -14.18 9.32
N ASN A 77 -0.11 -14.03 9.90
CA ASN A 77 1.00 -13.32 9.29
C ASN A 77 1.29 -13.81 7.86
N SER A 78 1.39 -15.10 7.71
CA SER A 78 1.72 -15.72 6.42
C SER A 78 0.57 -15.57 5.42
N GLY A 79 0.91 -15.09 4.23
CA GLY A 79 -0.05 -14.83 3.16
C GLY A 79 -0.97 -13.64 3.43
N THR A 80 -0.66 -12.79 4.40
CA THR A 80 -1.32 -11.50 4.62
C THR A 80 -0.37 -10.38 4.20
N ILE A 81 -0.83 -9.52 3.30
CA ILE A 81 -0.15 -8.28 2.95
C ILE A 81 -0.67 -7.20 3.89
N CYS A 82 0.21 -6.57 4.64
CA CYS A 82 -0.11 -5.39 5.41
C CYS A 82 0.84 -4.25 5.04
N GLN A 83 0.30 -3.05 4.98
CA GLN A 83 1.04 -1.83 4.68
C GLN A 83 0.48 -0.70 5.53
N GLY A 84 1.36 0.15 6.03
CA GLY A 84 0.94 1.32 6.79
C GLY A 84 1.90 2.47 6.57
N GLU A 85 1.33 3.66 6.60
CA GLU A 85 2.03 4.93 6.43
C GLU A 85 1.54 5.95 7.46
N SER A 86 2.40 6.87 7.84
CA SER A 86 2.00 8.02 8.64
C SER A 86 1.27 9.05 7.78
N LYS A 87 0.41 9.84 8.45
CA LYS A 87 -0.23 11.03 7.89
C LYS A 87 0.13 12.22 8.74
N SER A 88 0.49 13.32 8.11
CA SER A 88 0.84 14.57 8.78
C SER A 88 -0.39 15.41 9.12
N GLU A 89 -1.41 15.42 8.24
CA GLU A 89 -2.60 16.26 8.38
C GLU A 89 -3.91 15.51 8.06
N PRO A 90 -4.79 15.29 9.05
CA PRO A 90 -4.53 15.35 10.50
C PRO A 90 -3.55 14.26 10.92
N PRO A 91 -2.77 14.47 12.00
CA PRO A 91 -1.82 13.47 12.47
C PRO A 91 -2.47 12.12 12.71
N GLY A 92 -1.84 11.08 12.20
CA GLY A 92 -2.41 9.74 12.28
C GLY A 92 -1.64 8.71 11.48
N VAL A 93 -2.25 7.57 11.29
CA VAL A 93 -1.69 6.49 10.46
C VAL A 93 -2.77 5.88 9.58
N ARG A 94 -2.36 5.37 8.44
CA ARG A 94 -3.20 4.56 7.56
C ARG A 94 -2.61 3.17 7.46
N LEU A 95 -3.42 2.15 7.69
CA LEU A 95 -3.03 0.75 7.56
C LEU A 95 -3.98 0.01 6.62
N SER A 96 -3.45 -0.90 5.85
CA SER A 96 -4.23 -1.78 4.98
C SER A 96 -3.87 -3.24 5.19
N PHE A 97 -4.87 -4.12 5.01
CA PHE A 97 -4.74 -5.57 5.15
C PHE A 97 -5.48 -6.28 4.03
N GLN A 98 -4.82 -7.23 3.39
CA GLN A 98 -5.41 -8.08 2.35
C GLN A 98 -4.74 -9.46 2.32
N ARG A 99 -5.40 -10.45 1.71
CA ARG A 99 -4.77 -11.77 1.46
C ARG A 99 -3.97 -11.75 0.17
N ALA A 100 -2.72 -12.24 0.21
CA ALA A 100 -1.85 -12.31 -0.95
C ALA A 100 -2.42 -13.21 -2.07
N ALA A 101 -2.99 -14.35 -1.69
CA ALA A 101 -3.60 -15.28 -2.63
C ALA A 101 -5.04 -14.91 -3.03
N GLY A 102 -5.53 -13.75 -2.56
CA GLY A 102 -6.94 -13.40 -2.69
C GLY A 102 -7.84 -14.22 -1.76
N GLY A 103 -9.11 -14.29 -2.09
CA GLY A 103 -10.14 -15.02 -1.33
C GLY A 103 -11.49 -14.83 -2.01
N THR A 104 -12.53 -15.50 -1.47
CA THR A 104 -13.89 -15.29 -1.96
C THR A 104 -14.78 -14.91 -0.77
N PRO A 105 -15.18 -13.62 -0.64
CA PRO A 105 -14.74 -12.47 -1.47
C PRO A 105 -13.28 -12.06 -1.21
N ASN A 106 -12.62 -11.47 -2.23
CA ASN A 106 -11.28 -10.90 -2.08
C ASN A 106 -11.40 -9.50 -1.46
N LEU A 107 -11.02 -9.38 -0.20
CA LEU A 107 -11.24 -8.16 0.59
C LEU A 107 -9.94 -7.43 0.87
N LEU A 108 -10.00 -6.10 0.78
CA LEU A 108 -9.00 -5.18 1.28
C LEU A 108 -9.66 -4.28 2.34
N PHE A 109 -9.07 -4.27 3.52
CA PHE A 109 -9.46 -3.38 4.62
C PHE A 109 -8.45 -2.24 4.73
N VAL A 110 -8.94 -1.02 4.83
CA VAL A 110 -8.11 0.17 5.01
C VAL A 110 -8.62 0.94 6.23
N PHE A 111 -7.77 1.06 7.23
CA PHE A 111 -8.03 1.83 8.45
C PHE A 111 -7.30 3.16 8.40
N GLY A 112 -8.00 4.25 8.66
CA GLY A 112 -7.40 5.54 8.96
C GLY A 112 -7.57 5.83 10.44
N LEU A 113 -6.47 5.91 11.19
CA LEU A 113 -6.47 6.18 12.63
C LEU A 113 -6.02 7.62 12.87
N THR A 114 -6.82 8.40 13.59
CA THR A 114 -6.52 9.80 13.91
C THR A 114 -5.91 9.95 15.29
N GLY A 115 -5.03 10.95 15.47
CA GLY A 115 -4.38 11.23 16.76
C GLY A 115 -3.28 10.25 17.16
N VAL A 116 -2.89 9.32 16.27
CA VAL A 116 -1.79 8.39 16.51
C VAL A 116 -0.46 9.08 16.18
N ARG A 117 0.46 9.08 17.15
CA ARG A 117 1.81 9.66 17.01
C ARG A 117 2.86 8.58 17.07
N GLN A 118 3.94 8.77 16.34
CA GLN A 118 5.04 7.82 16.25
C GLN A 118 5.55 7.36 17.63
N GLY A 119 5.61 6.04 17.82
CA GLY A 119 6.16 5.42 19.03
C GLY A 119 5.32 5.57 20.29
N GLN A 120 4.16 6.23 20.22
CA GLN A 120 3.31 6.45 21.38
C GLN A 120 2.11 5.49 21.41
N PRO A 121 1.75 4.94 22.57
CA PRO A 121 0.50 4.22 22.72
C PRO A 121 -0.68 5.19 22.60
N ALA A 122 -1.82 4.69 22.13
CA ALA A 122 -3.05 5.47 22.05
C ALA A 122 -4.24 4.68 22.65
N ARG A 123 -5.21 5.41 23.21
CA ARG A 123 -6.47 4.87 23.66
C ARG A 123 -7.59 5.77 23.15
N ALA A 124 -8.70 5.16 22.82
CA ALA A 124 -9.89 5.86 22.30
C ALA A 124 -9.58 6.73 21.07
N ALA A 125 -8.63 6.29 20.22
CA ALA A 125 -8.35 6.98 18.97
C ALA A 125 -9.53 6.81 18.01
N GLY A 126 -9.89 7.90 17.33
CA GLY A 126 -10.88 7.85 16.27
C GLY A 126 -10.37 7.06 15.08
N ALA A 127 -11.27 6.31 14.43
CA ALA A 127 -10.93 5.56 13.26
C ALA A 127 -12.01 5.66 12.18
N ASN A 128 -11.58 5.69 10.93
CA ASN A 128 -12.41 5.40 9.78
C ASN A 128 -12.00 4.09 9.13
N LEU A 129 -12.92 3.50 8.38
CA LEU A 129 -12.72 2.22 7.73
C LEU A 129 -13.23 2.28 6.29
N THR A 130 -12.44 1.72 5.39
CA THR A 130 -12.88 1.40 4.03
C THR A 130 -12.71 -0.10 3.80
N VAL A 131 -13.75 -0.75 3.27
CA VAL A 131 -13.72 -2.14 2.83
C VAL A 131 -13.91 -2.16 1.32
N ILE A 132 -12.98 -2.78 0.62
CA ILE A 132 -12.99 -2.89 -0.84
C ILE A 132 -13.10 -4.36 -1.22
N VAL A 133 -14.08 -4.71 -2.05
CA VAL A 133 -14.15 -6.02 -2.68
C VAL A 133 -13.35 -5.95 -3.97
N GLN A 134 -12.12 -6.44 -3.92
CA GLN A 134 -11.19 -6.36 -5.04
C GLN A 134 -11.70 -7.11 -6.27
N GLY A 135 -11.45 -6.55 -7.44
CA GLY A 135 -11.96 -7.08 -8.71
C GLY A 135 -13.42 -6.73 -8.99
N THR A 136 -14.03 -5.89 -8.13
CA THR A 136 -15.39 -5.36 -8.31
C THR A 136 -15.43 -3.85 -8.08
N GLU A 137 -16.59 -3.23 -8.32
CA GLU A 137 -16.82 -1.80 -7.99
C GLU A 137 -17.33 -1.59 -6.55
N HIS A 138 -17.42 -2.63 -5.75
CA HIS A 138 -17.97 -2.54 -4.40
C HIS A 138 -16.95 -2.00 -3.41
N ILE A 139 -17.17 -0.76 -3.00
CA ILE A 139 -16.38 -0.04 -1.99
C ILE A 139 -17.34 0.46 -0.92
N TYR A 140 -17.03 0.17 0.32
CA TYR A 140 -17.80 0.60 1.49
C TYR A 140 -16.91 1.47 2.38
N GLY A 141 -17.36 2.67 2.74
CA GLY A 141 -16.60 3.59 3.59
C GLY A 141 -17.43 4.13 4.74
N THR A 142 -16.82 4.28 5.90
CA THR A 142 -17.40 5.03 7.00
C THR A 142 -17.40 6.52 6.67
N ARG A 143 -18.42 7.25 7.10
CA ARG A 143 -18.52 8.70 6.87
C ARG A 143 -17.95 9.45 8.06
N GLY A 144 -16.71 9.94 7.94
CA GLY A 144 -15.99 10.69 8.99
C GLY A 144 -15.09 9.81 9.86
N ASP A 145 -14.29 10.46 10.69
CA ASP A 145 -13.11 9.88 11.37
C ASP A 145 -13.41 9.25 12.73
N SER A 146 -14.65 9.23 13.16
CA SER A 146 -15.05 8.73 14.50
C SER A 146 -16.16 7.69 14.44
N ARG A 147 -16.23 6.92 13.37
CA ARG A 147 -17.27 5.88 13.21
C ARG A 147 -16.82 4.53 13.74
N CYS A 148 -15.53 4.39 13.91
CA CYS A 148 -14.90 3.31 14.64
C CYS A 148 -14.08 3.90 15.78
N SER A 149 -13.86 3.11 16.83
CA SER A 149 -13.03 3.44 17.97
C SER A 149 -11.93 2.41 18.14
N VAL A 150 -10.73 2.87 18.41
CA VAL A 150 -9.60 2.03 18.81
C VAL A 150 -9.50 2.05 20.33
N ASP A 151 -9.79 0.92 20.97
CA ASP A 151 -9.74 0.81 22.44
C ASP A 151 -8.31 0.84 22.96
N SER A 152 -7.39 0.22 22.21
CA SER A 152 -5.98 0.19 22.54
C SER A 152 -5.13 0.12 21.28
N LEU A 153 -4.03 0.87 21.28
CA LEU A 153 -3.01 0.82 20.26
C LEU A 153 -1.64 0.88 20.94
N THR A 154 -0.77 -0.02 20.56
CA THR A 154 0.63 -0.04 20.97
C THR A 154 1.54 -0.01 19.76
N GLN A 155 2.74 0.54 19.93
CA GLN A 155 3.75 0.62 18.89
C GLN A 155 5.09 0.14 19.40
N ARG A 156 5.79 -0.64 18.59
CA ARG A 156 7.15 -1.11 18.87
C ARG A 156 8.01 -0.91 17.63
N ARG A 157 9.10 -0.18 17.76
CA ARG A 157 10.02 0.09 16.65
C ARG A 157 10.63 -1.21 16.12
N LEU A 158 10.75 -1.31 14.81
CA LEU A 158 11.33 -2.45 14.10
C LEU A 158 12.77 -2.10 13.67
N GLY A 159 13.73 -2.57 14.44
CA GLY A 159 15.15 -2.31 14.15
C GLY A 159 15.54 -0.83 14.20
N ALA A 160 16.42 -0.40 13.31
CA ALA A 160 16.94 0.98 13.23
C ALA A 160 16.10 1.89 12.30
N SER A 161 15.15 1.34 11.57
CA SER A 161 14.29 2.09 10.64
C SER A 161 13.22 2.93 11.37
N ASN A 162 12.50 3.78 10.63
CA ASN A 162 11.31 4.45 11.13
C ASN A 162 10.03 3.60 10.98
N SER A 163 10.19 2.29 10.80
CA SER A 163 9.11 1.33 10.76
C SER A 163 8.73 0.87 12.16
N TYR A 164 7.44 0.78 12.42
CA TYR A 164 6.89 0.34 13.69
C TYR A 164 5.90 -0.80 13.47
N ARG A 165 6.01 -1.83 14.32
CA ARG A 165 4.91 -2.76 14.52
C ARG A 165 3.84 -2.04 15.32
N VAL A 166 2.66 -1.97 14.72
CA VAL A 166 1.48 -1.36 15.34
C VAL A 166 0.48 -2.47 15.61
N GLU A 167 0.07 -2.59 16.86
CA GLU A 167 -0.98 -3.50 17.28
C GLU A 167 -2.15 -2.72 17.83
N ALA A 168 -3.34 -3.01 17.34
CA ALA A 168 -4.55 -2.30 17.76
C ALA A 168 -5.75 -3.25 17.81
N ARG A 169 -6.71 -2.91 18.67
CA ARG A 169 -8.03 -3.50 18.73
C ARG A 169 -9.08 -2.43 18.88
N GLY A 170 -10.27 -2.72 18.33
CA GLY A 170 -11.35 -1.77 18.35
C GLY A 170 -12.64 -2.32 17.76
N PHE A 171 -13.58 -1.44 17.51
CA PHE A 171 -14.89 -1.74 16.96
C PHE A 171 -15.45 -0.55 16.19
N CYS A 172 -16.40 -0.82 15.29
CA CYS A 172 -17.17 0.25 14.63
C CYS A 172 -18.56 0.33 15.22
N THR A 173 -18.98 1.55 15.55
CA THR A 173 -20.34 1.84 16.08
C THR A 173 -21.34 2.08 14.96
N GLN A 174 -20.86 2.36 13.75
CA GLN A 174 -21.69 2.64 12.59
C GLN A 174 -21.16 1.88 11.38
N PRO A 175 -22.05 1.45 10.48
CA PRO A 175 -21.64 0.74 9.28
C PRO A 175 -20.91 1.64 8.29
N ALA A 176 -20.05 1.03 7.49
CA ALA A 176 -19.55 1.57 6.24
C ALA A 176 -20.65 1.47 5.18
N HIS A 177 -20.88 2.55 4.44
CA HIS A 177 -21.87 2.64 3.38
C HIS A 177 -21.23 2.43 2.02
N ALA A 178 -21.94 1.80 1.11
CA ALA A 178 -21.50 1.71 -0.27
C ALA A 178 -21.25 3.11 -0.86
N VAL A 179 -20.12 3.27 -1.55
CA VAL A 179 -19.78 4.50 -2.27
C VAL A 179 -20.69 4.67 -3.50
N ARG A 180 -21.07 3.54 -4.11
CA ARG A 180 -22.03 3.48 -5.21
C ARG A 180 -23.11 2.45 -4.91
N GLY A 181 -24.36 2.77 -5.26
CA GLY A 181 -25.50 1.90 -4.99
C GLY A 181 -25.91 1.88 -3.53
N ASN A 182 -26.60 0.82 -3.14
CA ASN A 182 -27.13 0.62 -1.80
C ASN A 182 -26.42 -0.57 -1.15
N GLY A 183 -26.07 -0.44 0.10
CA GLY A 183 -25.48 -1.51 0.89
C GLY A 183 -24.69 -0.94 2.06
N ILE A 184 -24.63 -1.74 3.10
CA ILE A 184 -23.86 -1.40 4.29
C ILE A 184 -23.04 -2.62 4.71
N VAL A 185 -21.87 -2.34 5.28
CA VAL A 185 -20.97 -3.33 5.88
C VAL A 185 -20.60 -2.84 7.26
N LEU A 186 -20.86 -3.63 8.29
CA LEU A 186 -20.45 -3.35 9.66
C LEU A 186 -19.28 -4.23 10.05
N VAL A 187 -18.16 -3.62 10.42
CA VAL A 187 -17.06 -4.31 11.09
C VAL A 187 -17.26 -4.13 12.59
N SER A 188 -17.95 -5.07 13.22
CA SER A 188 -18.36 -4.95 14.63
C SER A 188 -17.17 -5.03 15.59
N THR A 189 -16.12 -5.76 15.23
CA THR A 189 -14.86 -5.82 15.99
C THR A 189 -13.70 -6.00 15.02
N PHE A 190 -12.56 -5.44 15.37
CA PHE A 190 -11.31 -5.69 14.67
C PHE A 190 -10.12 -5.73 15.63
N GLU A 191 -9.11 -6.49 15.24
CA GLU A 191 -7.85 -6.63 15.93
C GLU A 191 -6.75 -6.89 14.89
N PHE A 192 -5.62 -6.22 15.00
CA PHE A 192 -4.53 -6.39 14.07
C PHE A 192 -3.16 -6.12 14.66
N ALA A 193 -2.14 -6.71 14.01
CA ALA A 193 -0.75 -6.32 14.12
C ALA A 193 -0.19 -6.18 12.71
N GLY A 194 0.29 -4.99 12.38
CA GLY A 194 0.83 -4.63 11.07
C GLY A 194 2.02 -3.70 11.18
N VAL A 195 2.56 -3.28 10.05
CA VAL A 195 3.67 -2.33 9.96
C VAL A 195 3.15 -0.95 9.58
N VAL A 196 3.76 0.08 10.19
CA VAL A 196 3.62 1.49 9.78
C VAL A 196 5.00 2.07 9.57
N ASP A 197 5.21 2.65 8.42
CA ASP A 197 6.40 3.42 8.10
C ASP A 197 6.12 4.90 8.34
N TYR A 198 6.92 5.51 9.23
CA TYR A 198 6.84 6.94 9.48
C TYR A 198 7.84 7.67 8.59
N GLU A 199 7.37 8.74 7.98
CA GLU A 199 8.25 9.63 7.22
C GLU A 199 9.36 10.15 8.14
N SER A 200 10.59 10.17 7.64
CA SER A 200 11.69 10.83 8.33
C SER A 200 11.43 12.33 8.27
N GLU A 201 11.39 12.98 9.42
CA GLU A 201 11.32 14.43 9.47
C GLU A 201 12.51 14.99 8.69
N PRO A 202 12.29 15.88 7.68
CA PRO A 202 13.41 16.47 6.95
C PRO A 202 14.31 17.17 7.96
N ALA A 203 15.62 16.86 7.94
CA ALA A 203 16.60 17.53 8.78
C ALA A 203 16.48 19.03 8.52
N GLU A 204 16.05 19.81 9.51
CA GLU A 204 16.08 21.26 9.46
C GLU A 204 17.51 21.69 9.12
N LYS A 205 17.64 22.45 8.01
CA LYS A 205 18.90 23.02 7.56
C LYS A 205 19.13 24.37 8.20
#